data_1eca7ee9d74e81bd48f0c2107d54288a
#
_entry.id   1eca7ee9d74e81bd48f0c2107d54288a
#
_cell.length_a   1.000
_cell.length_b   1.000
_cell.length_c   1.000
_cell.angle_alpha   90.00
_cell.angle_beta   90.00
_cell.angle_gamma   90.00
#
_symmetry.space_group_name_H-M   'P 1'
#
loop_
_entity.id
_entity.type
_entity.pdbx_description
1 polymer ?
#
loop_
_entity_poly.entity_id
_entity_poly.type
_entity_poly.pdbx_seq_one_letter_code
_entity_poly.pdbx_strand_id
1 'polypeptide(L)'
;PHLSDCEHAIRKVDKSDECQRWFRGYDTVVSCHDLISKVLQADWDGDHICLVHDKEFLNVLDRNKYPLYYEMTKAEPSLIDNEHTMTCLTSSFNNENIGYVSNAITKIFNSDNPDTKLVKVLCAYNNFVIDYFKTQKKMDLKNYETDYARYKDKESKCPYFFRYAKNKKQSSCLSYNPLC
;
A
#
# COMPACT_ATOMS: atom_id res chain seq x y z
N PRO A 1 -3.91 0.74 -0.79
CA PRO A 1 -2.81 1.68 -0.57
C PRO A 1 -1.92 1.24 0.59
N HIS A 2 -0.62 1.55 0.51
CA HIS A 2 0.31 1.35 1.60
C HIS A 2 0.32 2.59 2.48
N LEU A 3 0.00 2.45 3.75
CA LEU A 3 -0.12 3.59 4.64
C LEU A 3 1.04 3.74 5.63
N SER A 4 1.76 2.73 5.97
CA SER A 4 2.98 2.72 6.79
C SER A 4 3.18 1.38 7.53
N ASP A 5 4.00 1.39 8.57
CA ASP A 5 4.22 0.29 9.51
C ASP A 5 3.07 0.07 10.52
N CYS A 6 1.99 0.81 10.42
CA CYS A 6 0.83 0.72 11.32
C CYS A 6 -0.52 0.60 10.57
N GLU A 7 -0.52 -0.09 9.44
CA GLU A 7 -1.71 -0.30 8.59
C GLU A 7 -2.66 -1.38 9.12
N HIS A 8 -2.83 -1.44 10.39
CA HIS A 8 -3.75 -2.40 10.99
C HIS A 8 -4.81 -1.69 11.82
N ALA A 9 -5.99 -2.26 11.84
CA ALA A 9 -7.04 -1.84 12.74
C ALA A 9 -7.63 -3.07 13.43
N ILE A 10 -7.58 -3.08 14.76
CA ILE A 10 -8.13 -4.17 15.54
C ILE A 10 -9.64 -3.93 15.67
N ARG A 11 -10.42 -4.95 15.34
CA ARG A 11 -11.88 -4.95 15.45
C ARG A 11 -12.36 -6.16 16.21
N LYS A 12 -13.44 -6.00 16.94
CA LYS A 12 -14.15 -7.11 17.58
C LYS A 12 -15.21 -7.61 16.62
N VAL A 13 -15.23 -8.91 16.40
CA VAL A 13 -16.27 -9.52 15.56
C VAL A 13 -17.64 -9.34 16.22
N ASP A 14 -18.57 -8.78 15.51
CA ASP A 14 -19.98 -8.71 15.92
C ASP A 14 -20.67 -10.03 15.59
N LYS A 15 -21.21 -10.68 16.65
CA LYS A 15 -21.92 -11.96 16.56
C LYS A 15 -23.39 -11.82 16.93
N SER A 16 -23.94 -10.59 16.91
CA SER A 16 -25.35 -10.35 17.17
C SER A 16 -26.26 -11.13 16.21
N ASP A 17 -27.46 -11.41 16.67
CA ASP A 17 -28.49 -12.11 15.86
C ASP A 17 -28.82 -11.31 14.60
N GLU A 18 -28.74 -9.99 14.67
CA GLU A 18 -28.96 -9.11 13.52
C GLU A 18 -27.86 -9.28 12.47
N CYS A 19 -26.60 -9.27 12.87
CA CYS A 19 -25.48 -9.54 11.98
C CYS A 19 -25.56 -10.95 11.38
N GLN A 20 -25.91 -11.96 12.17
CA GLN A 20 -26.08 -13.31 11.67
C GLN A 20 -27.25 -13.42 10.67
N ARG A 21 -28.33 -12.70 10.91
CA ARG A 21 -29.48 -12.69 10.01
C ARG A 21 -29.15 -12.15 8.63
N TRP A 22 -28.41 -11.06 8.57
CA TRP A 22 -28.17 -10.36 7.30
C TRP A 22 -26.91 -10.81 6.57
N PHE A 23 -25.87 -11.24 7.30
CA PHE A 23 -24.53 -11.44 6.75
C PHE A 23 -23.98 -12.86 6.91
N ARG A 24 -24.81 -13.83 7.30
CA ARG A 24 -24.40 -15.22 7.56
C ARG A 24 -23.65 -15.88 6.38
N GLY A 25 -23.94 -15.47 5.15
CA GLY A 25 -23.32 -16.04 3.95
C GLY A 25 -22.00 -15.40 3.53
N TYR A 26 -21.48 -14.43 4.31
CA TYR A 26 -20.28 -13.69 3.97
C TYR A 26 -19.17 -13.97 4.97
N ASP A 27 -17.95 -14.10 4.47
CA ASP A 27 -16.76 -14.28 5.31
C ASP A 27 -16.44 -13.01 6.09
N THR A 28 -16.66 -11.86 5.48
CA THR A 28 -16.40 -10.56 6.08
C THR A 28 -17.33 -9.49 5.51
N VAL A 29 -17.80 -8.66 6.41
CA VAL A 29 -18.53 -7.43 6.05
C VAL A 29 -17.93 -6.28 6.84
N VAL A 30 -17.60 -5.21 6.16
CA VAL A 30 -17.06 -3.98 6.74
C VAL A 30 -18.05 -2.86 6.53
N SER A 31 -18.30 -2.08 7.60
CA SER A 31 -19.17 -0.92 7.49
C SER A 31 -18.48 0.23 6.77
N CYS A 32 -19.17 0.87 5.82
CA CYS A 32 -18.71 2.11 5.20
C CYS A 32 -18.59 3.29 6.19
N HIS A 33 -19.19 3.19 7.35
CA HIS A 33 -19.06 4.17 8.43
C HIS A 33 -17.89 3.88 9.37
N ASP A 34 -17.22 2.73 9.25
CA ASP A 34 -16.02 2.47 10.02
C ASP A 34 -14.88 3.38 9.53
N LEU A 35 -14.21 4.03 10.47
CA LEU A 35 -13.07 4.90 10.17
C LEU A 35 -11.97 4.20 9.36
N ILE A 36 -11.84 2.87 9.51
CA ILE A 36 -10.84 2.09 8.75
C ILE A 36 -11.05 2.22 7.24
N SER A 37 -12.27 2.35 6.77
CA SER A 37 -12.54 2.54 5.34
C SER A 37 -11.92 3.83 4.80
N LYS A 38 -11.92 4.91 5.58
CA LYS A 38 -11.24 6.16 5.22
C LYS A 38 -9.72 6.01 5.28
N VAL A 39 -9.21 5.34 6.32
CA VAL A 39 -7.78 5.09 6.49
C VAL A 39 -7.22 4.28 5.33
N LEU A 40 -7.93 3.25 4.90
CA LEU A 40 -7.56 2.41 3.75
C LEU A 40 -7.87 3.07 2.40
N GLN A 41 -8.49 4.24 2.39
CA GLN A 41 -8.92 4.93 1.18
C GLN A 41 -9.81 4.04 0.29
N ALA A 42 -10.69 3.26 0.93
CA ALA A 42 -11.60 2.34 0.25
C ALA A 42 -12.60 3.12 -0.60
N ASP A 43 -12.71 2.78 -1.87
CA ASP A 43 -13.66 3.37 -2.82
C ASP A 43 -14.81 2.44 -3.19
N TRP A 44 -14.83 1.23 -2.60
CA TRP A 44 -15.93 0.26 -2.65
C TRP A 44 -16.19 -0.33 -4.04
N ASP A 45 -15.21 -0.31 -4.91
CA ASP A 45 -15.27 -0.84 -6.26
C ASP A 45 -14.78 -2.30 -6.39
N GLY A 46 -14.58 -2.98 -5.27
CA GLY A 46 -14.08 -4.35 -5.21
C GLY A 46 -12.75 -4.48 -4.47
N ASP A 47 -12.46 -3.56 -3.56
CA ASP A 47 -11.29 -3.60 -2.70
C ASP A 47 -11.16 -4.93 -1.95
N HIS A 48 -9.94 -5.43 -1.88
CA HIS A 48 -9.59 -6.60 -1.09
C HIS A 48 -8.92 -6.20 0.21
N ILE A 49 -9.39 -6.75 1.33
CA ILE A 49 -8.78 -6.57 2.64
C ILE A 49 -8.27 -7.91 3.19
N CYS A 50 -7.18 -7.86 3.91
CA CYS A 50 -6.63 -9.02 4.59
C CYS A 50 -7.13 -9.05 6.04
N LEU A 51 -7.78 -10.14 6.43
CA LEU A 51 -8.20 -10.41 7.80
C LEU A 51 -7.28 -11.41 8.45
N VAL A 52 -6.76 -11.06 9.61
CA VAL A 52 -5.88 -11.91 10.38
C VAL A 52 -6.52 -12.22 11.72
N HIS A 53 -6.76 -13.52 11.98
CA HIS A 53 -7.32 -14.00 13.26
C HIS A 53 -6.27 -14.69 14.13
N ASP A 54 -5.06 -14.87 13.62
CA ASP A 54 -4.00 -15.57 14.34
C ASP A 54 -3.65 -14.86 15.64
N LYS A 55 -3.66 -15.62 16.76
CA LYS A 55 -3.44 -15.06 18.09
C LYS A 55 -2.01 -14.60 18.30
N GLU A 56 -1.05 -15.30 17.72
CA GLU A 56 0.37 -14.94 17.84
C GLU A 56 0.63 -13.64 17.12
N PHE A 57 0.07 -13.49 15.91
CA PHE A 57 0.13 -12.23 15.17
C PHE A 57 -0.53 -11.09 15.95
N LEU A 58 -1.73 -11.30 16.49
CA LEU A 58 -2.46 -10.28 17.26
C LEU A 58 -1.73 -9.85 18.56
N ASN A 59 -0.92 -10.73 19.13
CA ASN A 59 -0.16 -10.46 20.35
C ASN A 59 1.08 -9.59 20.09
N VAL A 60 1.63 -9.61 18.89
CA VAL A 60 2.80 -8.78 18.54
C VAL A 60 2.44 -7.41 17.99
N LEU A 61 1.16 -7.14 17.78
CA LEU A 61 0.71 -5.84 17.29
C LEU A 61 0.90 -4.74 18.34
N ASP A 62 1.49 -3.64 17.92
CA ASP A 62 1.57 -2.43 18.74
C ASP A 62 0.21 -1.70 18.72
N ARG A 63 -0.54 -1.89 19.80
CA ARG A 63 -1.90 -1.32 19.95
C ARG A 63 -1.92 0.18 20.20
N ASN A 64 -0.75 0.78 20.45
CA ASN A 64 -0.62 2.20 20.73
C ASN A 64 -0.30 3.02 19.47
N LYS A 65 -0.04 2.35 18.35
CA LYS A 65 0.14 3.02 17.08
C LYS A 65 -1.18 3.25 16.36
N TYR A 66 -1.28 4.42 15.76
CA TYR A 66 -2.41 4.76 14.91
C TYR A 66 -2.00 4.70 13.45
N PRO A 67 -2.88 4.22 12.57
CA PRO A 67 -2.62 4.24 11.14
C PRO A 67 -2.45 5.67 10.64
N LEU A 68 -1.58 5.84 9.66
CA LEU A 68 -1.39 7.10 8.99
C LEU A 68 -2.57 7.34 8.02
N TYR A 69 -3.13 8.52 8.06
CA TYR A 69 -4.18 8.93 7.13
C TYR A 69 -3.70 10.07 6.25
N TYR A 70 -3.92 9.95 4.95
CA TYR A 70 -3.69 11.02 3.99
C TYR A 70 -5.01 11.49 3.43
N GLU A 71 -5.27 12.77 3.51
CA GLU A 71 -6.37 13.38 2.79
C GLU A 71 -5.89 13.80 1.41
N MET A 72 -6.31 13.06 0.40
CA MET A 72 -6.01 13.41 -0.99
C MET A 72 -6.98 14.45 -1.50
N THR A 73 -6.45 15.56 -1.98
CA THR A 73 -7.26 16.59 -2.63
C THR A 73 -7.66 16.12 -4.02
N LYS A 74 -8.89 16.38 -4.40
CA LYS A 74 -9.37 16.13 -5.77
C LYS A 74 -8.63 17.01 -6.79
N ALA A 75 -8.57 16.54 -8.03
CA ALA A 75 -8.13 17.37 -9.15
C ALA A 75 -9.10 18.54 -9.37
N GLU A 76 -8.58 19.65 -9.88
CA GLU A 76 -9.43 20.74 -10.33
C GLU A 76 -10.29 20.29 -11.53
N PRO A 77 -11.56 20.69 -11.58
CA PRO A 77 -12.41 20.38 -12.72
C PRO A 77 -11.81 20.92 -14.02
N SER A 78 -11.78 20.09 -15.06
CA SER A 78 -11.32 20.50 -16.40
C SER A 78 -12.35 20.12 -17.45
N LEU A 79 -12.27 20.77 -18.61
CA LEU A 79 -13.11 20.43 -19.75
C LEU A 79 -12.77 19.03 -20.26
N ILE A 80 -13.81 18.27 -20.57
CA ILE A 80 -13.66 16.95 -21.19
C ILE A 80 -13.58 17.18 -22.70
N ASP A 81 -12.38 17.19 -23.22
CA ASP A 81 -12.09 17.20 -24.65
C ASP A 81 -11.09 16.09 -25.00
N ASN A 82 -10.86 15.87 -26.28
CA ASN A 82 -9.97 14.79 -26.75
C ASN A 82 -8.51 15.03 -26.34
N GLU A 83 -8.05 16.27 -26.30
CA GLU A 83 -6.67 16.61 -25.96
C GLU A 83 -6.40 16.37 -24.49
N HIS A 84 -7.27 16.85 -23.60
CA HIS A 84 -7.16 16.59 -22.16
C HIS A 84 -7.30 15.10 -21.85
N THR A 85 -8.22 14.39 -22.50
CA THR A 85 -8.40 12.96 -22.34
C THR A 85 -7.12 12.20 -22.74
N MET A 86 -6.55 12.50 -23.90
CA MET A 86 -5.30 11.86 -24.35
C MET A 86 -4.13 12.19 -23.45
N THR A 87 -4.02 13.42 -22.96
CA THR A 87 -2.98 13.84 -22.02
C THR A 87 -3.10 13.07 -20.69
N CYS A 88 -4.30 12.97 -20.14
CA CYS A 88 -4.54 12.19 -18.93
C CYS A 88 -4.20 10.71 -19.09
N LEU A 89 -4.66 10.09 -20.18
CA LEU A 89 -4.36 8.68 -20.47
C LEU A 89 -2.86 8.44 -20.65
N THR A 90 -2.19 9.28 -21.42
CA THR A 90 -0.75 9.16 -21.69
C THR A 90 0.06 9.37 -20.41
N SER A 91 -0.28 10.36 -19.61
CA SER A 91 0.42 10.65 -18.36
C SER A 91 0.19 9.54 -17.32
N SER A 92 -1.01 8.96 -17.27
CA SER A 92 -1.32 7.83 -16.39
C SER A 92 -0.56 6.58 -16.81
N PHE A 93 -0.52 6.28 -18.11
CA PHE A 93 0.21 5.14 -18.65
C PHE A 93 1.72 5.24 -18.41
N ASN A 94 2.30 6.41 -18.55
CA ASN A 94 3.73 6.66 -18.32
C ASN A 94 4.13 6.71 -16.83
N ASN A 95 3.17 6.74 -15.92
CA ASN A 95 3.40 6.79 -14.47
C ASN A 95 3.45 5.40 -13.81
N GLU A 96 3.93 4.37 -14.49
CA GLU A 96 4.03 2.98 -14.00
C GLU A 96 5.01 2.78 -12.83
N ASN A 97 5.13 3.76 -11.94
CA ASN A 97 6.08 3.70 -10.85
C ASN A 97 5.58 2.93 -9.61
N ILE A 98 4.29 2.51 -9.59
CA ILE A 98 3.69 1.79 -8.45
C ILE A 98 4.52 0.57 -8.06
N GLY A 99 4.85 -0.27 -9.04
CA GLY A 99 5.63 -1.47 -8.81
C GLY A 99 7.05 -1.19 -8.29
N TYR A 100 7.67 -0.11 -8.75
CA TYR A 100 9.01 0.28 -8.27
C TYR A 100 8.96 0.74 -6.82
N VAL A 101 7.98 1.55 -6.45
CA VAL A 101 7.82 2.05 -5.08
C VAL A 101 7.50 0.89 -4.12
N SER A 102 6.54 0.04 -4.45
CA SER A 102 6.19 -1.14 -3.65
C SER A 102 7.37 -2.10 -3.46
N ASN A 103 8.15 -2.32 -4.52
CA ASN A 103 9.35 -3.14 -4.43
C ASN A 103 10.43 -2.49 -3.54
N ALA A 104 10.60 -1.17 -3.59
CA ALA A 104 11.53 -0.48 -2.71
C ALA A 104 11.13 -0.61 -1.24
N ILE A 105 9.85 -0.40 -0.91
CA ILE A 105 9.32 -0.61 0.44
C ILE A 105 9.63 -2.04 0.92
N THR A 106 9.34 -3.03 0.09
CA THR A 106 9.62 -4.44 0.42
C THR A 106 11.11 -4.68 0.68
N LYS A 107 12.01 -4.09 -0.12
CA LYS A 107 13.45 -4.20 0.06
C LYS A 107 13.94 -3.52 1.34
N ILE A 108 13.35 -2.39 1.71
CA ILE A 108 13.66 -1.70 2.97
C ILE A 108 13.34 -2.62 4.15
N PHE A 109 12.14 -3.20 4.19
CA PHE A 109 11.76 -4.14 5.24
C PHE A 109 12.63 -5.40 5.29
N ASN A 110 13.23 -5.77 4.17
CA ASN A 110 14.13 -6.93 4.08
C ASN A 110 15.61 -6.58 4.36
N SER A 111 15.91 -5.34 4.74
CA SER A 111 17.24 -4.92 5.16
C SER A 111 17.48 -5.20 6.65
N ASP A 112 18.75 -5.31 7.04
CA ASP A 112 19.12 -5.58 8.43
C ASP A 112 18.63 -4.49 9.41
N ASN A 113 18.54 -3.25 8.93
CA ASN A 113 18.04 -2.11 9.69
C ASN A 113 17.01 -1.33 8.84
N PRO A 114 15.73 -1.68 8.89
CA PRO A 114 14.70 -1.02 8.09
C PRO A 114 14.53 0.47 8.45
N ASP A 115 14.67 1.34 7.47
CA ASP A 115 14.35 2.75 7.63
C ASP A 115 12.84 3.00 7.57
N THR A 116 12.20 2.94 8.73
CA THR A 116 10.75 3.13 8.84
C THR A 116 10.29 4.55 8.50
N LYS A 117 11.17 5.56 8.59
CA LYS A 117 10.85 6.92 8.15
C LYS A 117 10.74 6.98 6.63
N LEU A 118 11.71 6.39 5.94
CA LEU A 118 11.67 6.28 4.49
C LEU A 118 10.46 5.46 4.03
N VAL A 119 10.14 4.37 4.72
CA VAL A 119 8.92 3.58 4.44
C VAL A 119 7.68 4.46 4.49
N LYS A 120 7.48 5.26 5.53
CA LYS A 120 6.32 6.15 5.66
C LYS A 120 6.23 7.15 4.50
N VAL A 121 7.35 7.73 4.13
CA VAL A 121 7.44 8.67 2.99
C VAL A 121 7.10 7.96 1.68
N LEU A 122 7.64 6.76 1.46
CA LEU A 122 7.37 6.00 0.25
C LEU A 122 5.93 5.46 0.20
N CYS A 123 5.33 5.13 1.33
CA CYS A 123 3.90 4.79 1.40
C CYS A 123 3.03 5.99 0.98
N ALA A 124 3.32 7.19 1.49
CA ALA A 124 2.65 8.41 1.04
C ALA A 124 2.86 8.64 -0.45
N TYR A 125 4.09 8.57 -0.91
CA TYR A 125 4.44 8.73 -2.33
C TYR A 125 3.70 7.72 -3.22
N ASN A 126 3.63 6.45 -2.78
CA ASN A 126 2.94 5.41 -3.53
C ASN A 126 1.45 5.69 -3.69
N ASN A 127 0.79 6.23 -2.66
CA ASN A 127 -0.61 6.64 -2.75
C ASN A 127 -0.80 7.75 -3.80
N PHE A 128 0.07 8.75 -3.85
CA PHE A 128 0.05 9.76 -4.92
C PHE A 128 0.29 9.16 -6.30
N VAL A 129 1.12 8.13 -6.42
CA VAL A 129 1.37 7.45 -7.70
C VAL A 129 0.16 6.62 -8.13
N ILE A 130 -0.47 5.90 -7.21
CA ILE A 130 -1.67 5.08 -7.47
C ILE A 130 -2.83 5.96 -7.95
N ASP A 131 -3.08 7.06 -7.25
CA ASP A 131 -4.22 7.94 -7.53
C ASP A 131 -3.87 9.13 -8.44
N TYR A 132 -2.73 9.09 -9.11
CA TYR A 132 -2.29 10.20 -9.95
C TYR A 132 -3.31 10.59 -11.02
N PHE A 133 -3.95 9.62 -11.65
CA PHE A 133 -4.94 9.90 -12.69
C PHE A 133 -6.21 10.58 -12.13
N LYS A 134 -6.55 10.35 -10.86
CA LYS A 134 -7.69 10.96 -10.17
C LYS A 134 -7.35 12.36 -9.65
N THR A 135 -6.11 12.56 -9.20
CA THR A 135 -5.71 13.77 -8.47
C THR A 135 -4.88 14.74 -9.30
N GLN A 136 -4.17 14.24 -10.31
CA GLN A 136 -3.17 14.96 -11.12
C GLN A 136 -2.05 15.61 -10.26
N LYS A 137 -1.84 15.12 -9.04
CA LYS A 137 -0.85 15.65 -8.10
C LYS A 137 0.30 14.68 -7.92
N LYS A 138 1.50 15.23 -7.88
CA LYS A 138 2.74 14.51 -7.61
C LYS A 138 3.31 14.97 -6.27
N MET A 139 3.78 14.03 -5.49
CA MET A 139 4.56 14.33 -4.28
C MET A 139 6.02 14.55 -4.64
N ASP A 140 6.64 15.57 -4.06
CA ASP A 140 8.08 15.85 -4.22
C ASP A 140 8.89 15.01 -3.22
N LEU A 141 9.85 14.26 -3.74
CA LEU A 141 10.75 13.41 -2.94
C LEU A 141 12.16 14.01 -2.76
N LYS A 142 12.39 15.30 -3.09
CA LYS A 142 13.73 15.91 -3.09
C LYS A 142 14.62 15.51 -1.92
N ASN A 143 14.08 15.53 -0.70
CA ASN A 143 14.86 15.22 0.50
C ASN A 143 15.14 13.72 0.70
N TYR A 144 14.52 12.85 -0.10
CA TYR A 144 14.57 11.39 0.04
C TYR A 144 15.02 10.68 -1.25
N GLU A 145 15.33 11.42 -2.30
CA GLU A 145 15.70 10.85 -3.60
C GLU A 145 16.93 9.94 -3.51
N THR A 146 17.97 10.38 -2.78
CA THR A 146 19.20 9.61 -2.61
C THR A 146 18.95 8.30 -1.86
N ASP A 147 18.16 8.35 -0.78
CA ASP A 147 17.84 7.17 0.01
C ASP A 147 16.92 6.23 -0.75
N TYR A 148 15.93 6.76 -1.46
CA TYR A 148 15.07 5.96 -2.32
C TYR A 148 15.82 5.32 -3.49
N ALA A 149 16.81 6.02 -4.08
CA ALA A 149 17.60 5.50 -5.19
C ALA A 149 18.35 4.21 -4.82
N ARG A 150 18.83 4.09 -3.58
CA ARG A 150 19.52 2.87 -3.08
C ARG A 150 18.66 1.62 -3.21
N TYR A 151 17.33 1.76 -3.04
CA TYR A 151 16.39 0.63 -3.10
C TYR A 151 15.77 0.43 -4.48
N LYS A 152 15.90 1.41 -5.36
CA LYS A 152 15.61 1.23 -6.80
C LYS A 152 16.66 0.35 -7.47
N ASP A 153 17.88 0.35 -6.95
CA ASP A 153 18.98 -0.38 -7.55
C ASP A 153 18.68 -1.88 -7.60
N LYS A 154 19.10 -2.50 -8.70
CA LYS A 154 18.96 -3.94 -8.93
C LYS A 154 19.86 -4.77 -8.01
N GLU A 155 20.89 -4.16 -7.44
CA GLU A 155 21.86 -4.81 -6.54
C GLU A 155 21.39 -4.89 -5.08
N SER A 156 20.34 -4.13 -4.70
CA SER A 156 19.80 -4.20 -3.34
C SER A 156 19.19 -5.57 -3.07
N LYS A 157 19.42 -6.09 -1.85
CA LYS A 157 18.90 -7.39 -1.40
C LYS A 157 17.37 -7.44 -1.55
N CYS A 158 16.89 -8.50 -2.20
CA CYS A 158 15.48 -8.76 -2.40
C CYS A 158 15.03 -9.95 -1.55
N PRO A 159 13.78 -10.00 -1.09
CA PRO A 159 13.22 -11.19 -0.47
C PRO A 159 13.29 -12.40 -1.39
N TYR A 160 13.37 -13.60 -0.80
CA TYR A 160 13.50 -14.84 -1.56
C TYR A 160 12.40 -15.02 -2.61
N PHE A 161 11.17 -14.65 -2.33
CA PHE A 161 10.05 -14.82 -3.25
C PHE A 161 10.20 -14.01 -4.55
N PHE A 162 11.05 -12.98 -4.59
CA PHE A 162 11.33 -12.23 -5.82
C PHE A 162 11.97 -13.09 -6.92
N ARG A 163 12.58 -14.23 -6.55
CA ARG A 163 13.13 -15.19 -7.53
C ARG A 163 12.07 -15.73 -8.49
N TYR A 164 10.83 -15.80 -8.02
CA TYR A 164 9.70 -16.31 -8.79
C TYR A 164 8.91 -15.21 -9.49
N ALA A 165 9.22 -13.96 -9.21
CA ALA A 165 8.57 -12.84 -9.86
C ALA A 165 9.20 -12.59 -11.24
N LYS A 166 8.34 -12.40 -12.25
CA LYS A 166 8.77 -12.11 -13.62
C LYS A 166 9.73 -10.90 -13.63
N ASN A 167 10.79 -11.00 -14.41
CA ASN A 167 11.79 -9.94 -14.60
C ASN A 167 12.64 -9.57 -13.35
N LYS A 168 12.61 -10.37 -12.28
CA LYS A 168 13.50 -10.17 -11.13
C LYS A 168 14.82 -10.92 -11.33
N LYS A 169 15.94 -10.29 -10.98
CA LYS A 169 17.25 -10.94 -11.03
C LYS A 169 17.40 -11.91 -9.85
N GLN A 170 17.70 -13.16 -10.14
CA GLN A 170 17.89 -14.18 -9.09
C GLN A 170 19.07 -13.89 -8.18
N SER A 171 20.15 -13.29 -8.72
CA SER A 171 21.36 -12.97 -7.97
C SER A 171 21.16 -11.95 -6.84
N SER A 172 20.13 -11.11 -6.94
CA SER A 172 19.82 -10.11 -5.91
C SER A 172 18.85 -10.60 -4.84
N CYS A 173 18.33 -11.83 -4.99
CA CYS A 173 17.40 -12.39 -4.02
C CYS A 173 18.15 -13.13 -2.91
N LEU A 174 17.66 -12.98 -1.67
CA LEU A 174 18.16 -13.76 -0.55
C LEU A 174 17.91 -15.25 -0.78
N SER A 175 18.76 -16.10 -0.18
CA SER A 175 18.51 -17.53 -0.14
C SER A 175 17.30 -17.83 0.75
N TYR A 176 16.59 -18.89 0.41
CA TYR A 176 15.49 -19.36 1.24
C TYR A 176 16.01 -19.81 2.61
N ASN A 177 15.37 -19.32 3.67
CA ASN A 177 15.58 -19.79 5.02
C ASN A 177 14.31 -20.49 5.51
N PRO A 178 14.30 -21.81 5.68
CA PRO A 178 13.12 -22.54 6.12
C PRO A 178 12.72 -22.31 7.58
N LEU A 179 13.54 -21.57 8.33
CA LEU A 179 13.30 -21.25 9.75
C LEU A 179 12.80 -19.81 9.96
N CYS A 180 12.59 -19.05 8.88
CA CYS A 180 12.01 -17.71 8.92
C CYS A 180 10.57 -17.74 8.44
#